data_89b4f1407a5643fb5dbef4d80c471a12
#
_entry.id   89b4f1407a5643fb5dbef4d80c471a12
#
_cell.length_a   1.000
_cell.length_b   1.000
_cell.length_c   1.000
_cell.angle_alpha   90.00
_cell.angle_beta   90.00
_cell.angle_gamma   90.00
#
_symmetry.space_group_name_H-M   'P 1'
#
loop_
_entity.id
_entity.type
_entity.pdbx_description
1 polymer ?
#
loop_
_entity_poly.entity_id
_entity_poly.type
_entity_poly.pdbx_seq_one_letter_code
_entity_poly.pdbx_strand_id
1 'polypeptide(L)'
;MPDPPDHYKSEPIKSPATDFRYDQKVFLSPHDDVQTSLRLSRRELMWLIVPPLLLITMRLVLWHQYFDRDVKRDRTFIEGREAVTGMHCANDRSRWSAIVSLVHQGTWQIDDVERLRGSQGNWGTIDKVYHVNNEGEEHFYSSKPPLYILFVASQYWLLNRVFGVDLLANPLWPIKGLVFFNQVLLFGLFLWLYLRICQRFVGRRSVLINLGVTAGFGTFLSTFAVSLNNHLPAAVCVLATVVILIRIERDRNSGRLDYFYIGVLAALSVTFELPALSFLGLIGIWLVVRSPARTLTFGIAGVGVVAGGFFGTNYWAHESLLPPYAHRSDGQVLEYLEQRDAALLISGIVPETLALFGGRINKDVSLPGMSNIVVEQHPTVGRWRIFDLQNRRRYALQQSGSVFELRKWNNWYDYEVNGKKSYWLPGAASGVDLGEPSRLWYLLHITIGHHGIFSLTPIWLFSLLGIAVAWRDPDPIWRRLAYLLVTLTIVLILFYIFRPLADRNYGGVASGFRWFFWLTPLLLLMQIPAWGVIRRSMFLLSLWGICLILSIY
;
A
#
# COMPACT_ATOMS: atom_id res chain seq x y z
N MET A 1 53.25 -53.62 -51.54
CA MET A 1 52.68 -52.33 -51.16
C MET A 1 52.00 -52.57 -49.84
N PRO A 2 52.45 -51.96 -48.74
CA PRO A 2 51.86 -52.15 -47.43
C PRO A 2 50.71 -51.14 -47.20
N ASP A 3 49.72 -51.60 -46.48
CA ASP A 3 48.51 -50.87 -46.09
C ASP A 3 48.80 -49.59 -45.20
N PRO A 4 47.94 -48.55 -45.26
CA PRO A 4 48.13 -47.36 -44.51
C PRO A 4 47.68 -47.54 -43.06
N PRO A 5 48.25 -46.78 -42.09
CA PRO A 5 47.99 -46.93 -40.64
C PRO A 5 46.67 -46.35 -40.21
N ASP A 6 46.14 -46.96 -39.15
CA ASP A 6 44.87 -46.71 -38.46
C ASP A 6 44.65 -45.28 -38.00
N HIS A 7 43.40 -44.85 -38.15
CA HIS A 7 42.88 -43.57 -37.74
C HIS A 7 42.93 -43.38 -36.22
N TYR A 8 43.46 -42.23 -35.78
CA TYR A 8 43.27 -41.63 -34.47
C TYR A 8 41.78 -41.42 -34.20
N LYS A 9 41.22 -42.18 -33.29
CA LYS A 9 39.95 -41.89 -32.67
C LYS A 9 40.17 -40.79 -31.65
N SER A 10 39.77 -39.55 -31.97
CA SER A 10 39.66 -38.46 -31.02
C SER A 10 38.55 -38.78 -30.02
N GLU A 11 38.88 -38.97 -28.75
CA GLU A 11 37.91 -38.99 -27.66
C GLU A 11 37.20 -37.64 -27.58
N PRO A 12 35.86 -37.61 -27.42
CA PRO A 12 35.15 -36.35 -27.21
C PRO A 12 35.53 -35.76 -25.88
N ILE A 13 36.01 -34.51 -25.89
CA ILE A 13 36.21 -33.65 -24.71
C ILE A 13 34.91 -33.61 -23.95
N LYS A 14 34.84 -34.26 -22.79
CA LYS A 14 33.76 -34.12 -21.83
C LYS A 14 33.78 -32.68 -21.29
N SER A 15 32.86 -31.84 -21.77
CA SER A 15 32.57 -30.58 -21.11
C SER A 15 32.12 -30.90 -19.68
N PRO A 16 32.52 -30.10 -18.66
CA PRO A 16 32.00 -30.25 -17.33
C PRO A 16 30.55 -29.70 -17.35
N ALA A 17 29.60 -30.55 -17.79
CA ALA A 17 28.21 -30.32 -17.47
C ALA A 17 28.08 -30.37 -15.94
N THR A 18 27.98 -29.21 -15.33
CA THR A 18 27.58 -29.08 -13.94
C THR A 18 26.20 -29.70 -13.81
N ASP A 19 26.19 -30.95 -13.40
CA ASP A 19 24.99 -31.75 -13.14
C ASP A 19 24.31 -31.17 -11.91
N PHE A 20 23.50 -30.10 -12.09
CA PHE A 20 22.62 -29.56 -11.10
C PHE A 20 21.46 -30.55 -10.84
N ARG A 21 21.79 -31.73 -10.30
CA ARG A 21 20.77 -32.65 -9.83
C ARG A 21 20.04 -32.02 -8.67
N TYR A 22 18.83 -31.61 -8.94
CA TYR A 22 17.87 -31.18 -7.95
C TYR A 22 17.58 -32.33 -6.99
N ASP A 23 17.96 -32.21 -5.70
CA ASP A 23 17.72 -33.25 -4.73
C ASP A 23 16.24 -33.24 -4.33
N GLN A 24 15.46 -34.07 -5.00
CA GLN A 24 14.02 -34.22 -4.77
C GLN A 24 13.65 -34.54 -3.30
N LYS A 25 14.60 -35.02 -2.50
CA LYS A 25 14.37 -35.36 -1.08
C LYS A 25 14.23 -34.13 -0.14
N VAL A 26 14.44 -32.91 -0.62
CA VAL A 26 14.27 -31.68 0.19
C VAL A 26 12.84 -31.17 0.13
N PHE A 27 12.14 -31.46 -0.94
CA PHE A 27 10.74 -31.15 -1.11
C PHE A 27 9.94 -32.44 -1.04
N LEU A 28 8.95 -32.48 -0.19
CA LEU A 28 8.02 -33.60 -0.08
C LEU A 28 7.37 -33.83 -1.44
N SER A 29 7.54 -35.03 -2.01
CA SER A 29 6.83 -35.44 -3.21
C SER A 29 5.31 -35.39 -2.95
N PRO A 30 4.48 -35.06 -3.97
CA PRO A 30 3.02 -35.05 -3.81
C PRO A 30 2.40 -36.41 -3.46
N HIS A 31 3.19 -37.50 -3.52
CA HIS A 31 2.75 -38.87 -3.32
C HIS A 31 3.22 -39.51 -2.00
N ASP A 32 4.07 -38.84 -1.21
CA ASP A 32 4.51 -39.36 0.07
C ASP A 32 3.52 -38.96 1.19
N ASP A 33 2.40 -39.64 1.25
CA ASP A 33 1.36 -39.48 2.30
C ASP A 33 1.82 -39.91 3.72
N VAL A 34 3.08 -40.24 3.92
CA VAL A 34 3.63 -40.74 5.21
C VAL A 34 4.99 -40.11 5.57
N GLN A 35 5.28 -38.89 5.13
CA GLN A 35 6.39 -38.19 5.76
C GLN A 35 5.86 -37.30 6.86
N THR A 36 6.28 -37.61 8.10
CA THR A 36 6.11 -36.75 9.27
C THR A 36 6.51 -35.32 8.91
N SER A 37 5.50 -34.49 8.61
CA SER A 37 5.71 -33.05 8.41
C SER A 37 6.52 -32.55 9.60
N LEU A 38 7.67 -31.93 9.34
CA LEU A 38 8.55 -31.44 10.39
C LEU A 38 7.82 -30.30 11.10
N ARG A 39 7.08 -30.66 12.14
CA ARG A 39 6.33 -29.67 12.92
C ARG A 39 7.27 -29.06 13.93
N LEU A 40 7.50 -27.75 13.82
CA LEU A 40 8.07 -27.02 14.94
C LEU A 40 7.18 -27.23 16.17
N SER A 41 7.78 -27.53 17.30
CA SER A 41 7.08 -27.55 18.57
C SER A 41 6.48 -26.18 18.88
N ARG A 42 5.48 -26.12 19.76
CA ARG A 42 4.91 -24.82 20.20
C ARG A 42 5.99 -23.88 20.73
N ARG A 43 6.98 -24.41 21.46
CA ARG A 43 8.11 -23.63 21.98
C ARG A 43 8.96 -23.01 20.87
N GLU A 44 9.30 -23.77 19.84
CA GLU A 44 10.11 -23.28 18.71
C GLU A 44 9.37 -22.23 17.88
N LEU A 45 8.07 -22.43 17.67
CA LEU A 45 7.23 -21.43 17.02
C LEU A 45 7.22 -20.12 17.82
N MET A 46 7.11 -20.23 19.15
CA MET A 46 7.19 -19.06 20.03
C MET A 46 8.56 -18.37 19.96
N TRP A 47 9.67 -19.12 19.92
CA TRP A 47 11.02 -18.55 19.77
C TRP A 47 11.25 -17.82 18.44
N LEU A 48 10.50 -18.13 17.40
CA LEU A 48 10.58 -17.43 16.12
C LEU A 48 9.62 -16.23 16.02
N ILE A 49 8.51 -16.24 16.76
CA ILE A 49 7.48 -15.19 16.69
C ILE A 49 7.69 -14.14 17.81
N VAL A 50 7.95 -14.56 19.04
CA VAL A 50 7.97 -13.64 20.18
C VAL A 50 9.11 -12.62 20.14
N PRO A 51 10.38 -12.98 19.83
CA PRO A 51 11.46 -12.00 19.82
C PRO A 51 11.26 -10.83 18.87
N PRO A 52 10.85 -11.01 17.58
CA PRO A 52 10.56 -9.88 16.73
C PRO A 52 9.38 -9.05 17.25
N LEU A 53 8.34 -9.66 17.82
CA LEU A 53 7.22 -8.91 18.43
C LEU A 53 7.68 -8.10 19.64
N LEU A 54 8.51 -8.65 20.50
CA LEU A 54 9.08 -7.95 21.65
C LEU A 54 9.94 -6.75 21.20
N LEU A 55 10.77 -6.93 20.17
CA LEU A 55 11.57 -5.84 19.62
C LEU A 55 10.70 -4.71 19.07
N ILE A 56 9.65 -5.05 18.29
CA ILE A 56 8.73 -4.07 17.74
C ILE A 56 7.95 -3.39 18.88
N THR A 57 7.49 -4.14 19.88
CA THR A 57 6.81 -3.59 21.06
C THR A 57 7.72 -2.65 21.83
N MET A 58 8.98 -3.02 22.05
CA MET A 58 9.96 -2.15 22.70
C MET A 58 10.16 -0.85 21.90
N ARG A 59 10.31 -0.94 20.57
CA ARG A 59 10.37 0.23 19.69
C ARG A 59 9.12 1.10 19.82
N LEU A 60 7.93 0.48 19.81
CA LEU A 60 6.65 1.19 19.94
C LEU A 60 6.55 1.90 21.30
N VAL A 61 6.99 1.28 22.38
CA VAL A 61 6.97 1.85 23.74
C VAL A 61 7.98 2.98 23.90
N LEU A 62 9.23 2.76 23.45
CA LEU A 62 10.33 3.71 23.65
C LEU A 62 10.28 4.90 22.69
N TRP A 63 9.80 4.69 21.46
CA TRP A 63 9.77 5.74 20.46
C TRP A 63 8.48 6.56 20.57
N HIS A 64 8.61 7.88 20.68
CA HIS A 64 7.51 8.82 20.72
C HIS A 64 7.93 10.16 20.13
N GLN A 65 6.99 10.93 19.65
CA GLN A 65 7.23 12.23 19.08
C GLN A 65 7.11 13.30 20.17
N TYR A 66 8.18 14.06 20.36
CA TYR A 66 8.18 15.26 21.19
C TYR A 66 7.66 16.44 20.36
N PHE A 67 6.89 17.31 20.98
CA PHE A 67 6.43 18.54 20.38
C PHE A 67 7.02 19.72 21.16
N ASP A 68 7.84 20.53 20.49
CA ASP A 68 8.30 21.81 21.01
C ASP A 68 7.83 22.94 20.10
N ARG A 69 7.24 23.96 20.70
CA ARG A 69 6.74 25.16 20.01
C ARG A 69 7.87 25.96 19.36
N ASP A 70 9.04 25.97 19.98
CA ASP A 70 10.13 26.88 19.65
C ASP A 70 11.22 26.25 18.77
N VAL A 71 11.28 24.93 18.66
CA VAL A 71 12.27 24.22 17.85
C VAL A 71 11.65 23.73 16.55
N LYS A 72 11.73 24.56 15.54
CA LYS A 72 11.14 24.29 14.21
C LYS A 72 11.77 23.12 13.46
N ARG A 73 12.88 22.53 13.89
CA ARG A 73 13.66 21.58 13.06
C ARG A 73 14.28 20.37 13.77
N ASP A 74 14.48 20.42 15.07
CA ASP A 74 15.22 19.34 15.72
C ASP A 74 14.27 18.26 16.26
N ARG A 75 14.31 17.09 15.63
CA ARG A 75 13.56 15.89 16.04
C ARG A 75 14.38 14.99 16.96
N THR A 76 15.49 15.49 17.45
CA THR A 76 16.38 14.73 18.33
C THR A 76 15.75 14.57 19.71
N PHE A 77 16.09 13.48 20.36
CA PHE A 77 15.74 13.23 21.76
C PHE A 77 16.35 14.33 22.64
N ILE A 78 15.51 15.08 23.32
CA ILE A 78 15.93 16.06 24.30
C ILE A 78 15.46 15.57 25.68
N GLU A 79 16.40 15.32 26.55
CA GLU A 79 16.18 14.85 27.90
C GLU A 79 15.27 15.83 28.69
N GLY A 80 14.25 15.32 29.35
CA GLY A 80 13.34 16.12 30.18
C GLY A 80 12.09 16.67 29.50
N ARG A 81 11.86 16.41 28.20
CA ARG A 81 10.60 16.80 27.51
C ARG A 81 9.54 15.71 27.63
N GLU A 82 8.31 16.11 27.93
CA GLU A 82 7.17 15.19 27.91
C GLU A 82 6.87 14.69 26.50
N ALA A 83 6.64 13.41 26.37
CA ALA A 83 6.15 12.81 25.14
C ALA A 83 4.68 13.18 24.93
N VAL A 84 4.37 13.84 23.82
CA VAL A 84 3.04 14.39 23.57
C VAL A 84 2.15 13.45 22.77
N THR A 85 2.69 12.62 21.90
CA THR A 85 1.88 11.77 21.01
C THR A 85 2.59 10.50 20.55
N GLY A 86 1.80 9.44 20.35
CA GLY A 86 2.24 8.20 19.68
C GLY A 86 2.14 8.24 18.16
N MET A 87 1.73 9.38 17.57
CA MET A 87 1.64 9.54 16.11
C MET A 87 3.00 9.89 15.52
N HIS A 88 3.32 9.36 14.33
CA HIS A 88 4.65 9.44 13.76
C HIS A 88 4.79 10.35 12.52
N CYS A 89 3.79 10.37 11.64
CA CYS A 89 3.88 11.09 10.37
C CYS A 89 2.51 11.67 9.95
N ALA A 90 2.51 12.50 8.90
CA ALA A 90 1.28 13.10 8.38
C ALA A 90 0.25 12.04 7.93
N ASN A 91 0.74 10.94 7.34
CA ASN A 91 -0.09 9.84 6.88
C ASN A 91 -0.83 9.12 8.03
N ASP A 92 -0.15 8.95 9.14
CA ASP A 92 -0.66 8.39 10.38
C ASP A 92 -1.65 9.37 11.05
N ARG A 93 -1.25 10.65 11.22
CA ARG A 93 -2.11 11.70 11.78
C ARG A 93 -3.41 11.88 11.03
N SER A 94 -3.39 11.77 9.71
CA SER A 94 -4.61 11.84 8.88
C SER A 94 -5.67 10.80 9.28
N ARG A 95 -5.23 9.57 9.58
CA ARG A 95 -6.14 8.52 10.06
C ARG A 95 -6.63 8.78 11.47
N TRP A 96 -5.71 9.15 12.38
CA TRP A 96 -6.05 9.41 13.77
C TRP A 96 -7.01 10.58 13.93
N SER A 97 -6.84 11.64 13.13
CA SER A 97 -7.79 12.78 13.15
C SER A 97 -9.21 12.35 12.78
N ALA A 98 -9.35 11.52 11.73
CA ALA A 98 -10.67 11.01 11.34
C ALA A 98 -11.24 10.01 12.36
N ILE A 99 -10.41 9.17 12.98
CA ILE A 99 -10.83 8.24 14.05
C ILE A 99 -11.40 9.02 15.24
N VAL A 100 -10.71 10.08 15.66
CA VAL A 100 -11.13 10.91 16.79
C VAL A 100 -12.41 11.68 16.45
N SER A 101 -12.49 12.31 15.26
CA SER A 101 -13.70 13.02 14.83
C SER A 101 -14.92 12.11 14.80
N LEU A 102 -14.78 10.90 14.28
CA LEU A 102 -15.87 9.90 14.26
C LEU A 102 -16.37 9.55 15.67
N VAL A 103 -15.46 9.35 16.62
CA VAL A 103 -15.83 8.87 17.97
C VAL A 103 -16.36 10.00 18.85
N HIS A 104 -15.77 11.21 18.77
CA HIS A 104 -16.15 12.34 19.63
C HIS A 104 -17.26 13.20 19.02
N GLN A 105 -17.27 13.38 17.70
CA GLN A 105 -18.15 14.32 17.00
C GLN A 105 -19.18 13.62 16.11
N GLY A 106 -19.02 12.31 15.84
CA GLY A 106 -19.90 11.55 14.94
C GLY A 106 -19.75 11.93 13.47
N THR A 107 -18.68 12.65 13.09
CA THR A 107 -18.45 13.15 11.73
C THR A 107 -17.12 12.67 11.15
N TRP A 108 -17.02 12.64 9.80
CA TRP A 108 -15.78 12.41 9.07
C TRP A 108 -14.94 13.68 8.86
N GLN A 109 -15.51 14.85 9.15
CA GLN A 109 -14.84 16.16 9.09
C GLN A 109 -13.73 16.21 10.13
N ILE A 110 -12.54 16.68 9.76
CA ILE A 110 -11.37 16.72 10.65
C ILE A 110 -10.93 18.13 11.03
N ASP A 111 -11.74 19.14 10.71
CA ASP A 111 -11.38 20.57 10.84
C ASP A 111 -10.92 20.93 12.26
N ASP A 112 -11.67 20.53 13.25
CA ASP A 112 -11.39 20.88 14.65
C ASP A 112 -10.21 20.09 15.20
N VAL A 113 -10.18 18.78 14.92
CA VAL A 113 -9.11 17.90 15.42
C VAL A 113 -7.76 18.25 14.78
N GLU A 114 -7.73 18.52 13.47
CA GLU A 114 -6.47 18.81 12.78
C GLU A 114 -5.82 20.14 13.22
N ARG A 115 -6.57 21.03 13.84
CA ARG A 115 -6.08 22.30 14.40
C ARG A 115 -5.39 22.14 15.76
N LEU A 116 -5.61 21.04 16.47
CA LEU A 116 -5.08 20.83 17.81
C LEU A 116 -3.55 20.70 17.80
N ARG A 117 -2.91 21.39 18.73
CA ARG A 117 -1.44 21.47 18.89
C ARG A 117 -1.07 21.58 20.38
N GLY A 118 0.21 21.41 20.68
CA GLY A 118 0.73 21.57 22.05
C GLY A 118 0.42 20.40 22.95
N SER A 119 -0.08 20.65 24.16
CA SER A 119 -0.41 19.62 25.16
C SER A 119 -1.44 18.59 24.68
N GLN A 120 -2.29 18.97 23.73
CA GLN A 120 -3.26 18.08 23.09
C GLN A 120 -2.68 17.24 21.95
N GLY A 121 -1.38 17.28 21.69
CA GLY A 121 -0.73 16.58 20.59
C GLY A 121 -0.61 17.44 19.32
N ASN A 122 0.00 16.87 18.30
CA ASN A 122 0.13 17.47 16.97
C ASN A 122 -0.71 16.68 15.96
N TRP A 123 -1.95 17.09 15.76
CA TRP A 123 -2.92 16.43 14.89
C TRP A 123 -2.87 16.92 13.44
N GLY A 124 -2.15 18.01 13.16
CA GLY A 124 -2.05 18.58 11.82
C GLY A 124 -1.44 17.63 10.81
N THR A 125 -2.06 17.57 9.62
CA THR A 125 -1.64 16.70 8.53
C THR A 125 -1.67 17.42 7.19
N ILE A 126 -0.72 17.05 6.31
CA ILE A 126 -0.75 17.41 4.88
C ILE A 126 -1.57 16.39 4.07
N ASP A 127 -1.83 15.22 4.63
CA ASP A 127 -2.58 14.12 4.01
C ASP A 127 -4.08 14.29 4.24
N LYS A 128 -4.62 15.42 3.76
CA LYS A 128 -6.04 15.78 3.84
C LYS A 128 -6.55 16.31 2.51
N VAL A 129 -7.85 16.27 2.35
CA VAL A 129 -8.59 16.79 1.19
C VAL A 129 -9.63 17.80 1.67
N TYR A 130 -10.08 18.66 0.76
CA TYR A 130 -11.06 19.70 1.05
C TYR A 130 -12.16 19.66 -0.01
N HIS A 131 -13.38 19.44 0.41
CA HIS A 131 -14.52 19.40 -0.50
C HIS A 131 -15.82 19.76 0.23
N VAL A 132 -16.86 20.03 -0.57
CA VAL A 132 -18.20 20.39 -0.12
C VAL A 132 -18.95 19.13 0.30
N ASN A 133 -19.69 19.20 1.41
CA ASN A 133 -20.65 18.18 1.83
C ASN A 133 -22.04 18.42 1.17
N ASN A 134 -23.04 17.54 1.43
CA ASN A 134 -24.40 17.67 0.89
C ASN A 134 -25.12 18.94 1.36
N GLU A 135 -24.71 19.52 2.47
CA GLU A 135 -25.27 20.76 3.02
C GLU A 135 -24.68 22.00 2.35
N GLY A 136 -23.73 21.82 1.43
CA GLY A 136 -23.03 22.90 0.73
C GLY A 136 -21.92 23.53 1.56
N GLU A 137 -21.49 22.89 2.65
CA GLU A 137 -20.42 23.36 3.52
C GLU A 137 -19.10 22.69 3.17
N GLU A 138 -18.02 23.47 3.25
CA GLU A 138 -16.68 23.03 2.88
C GLU A 138 -15.88 22.62 4.11
N HIS A 139 -15.39 21.38 4.10
CA HIS A 139 -14.66 20.78 5.23
C HIS A 139 -13.41 20.05 4.81
N PHE A 140 -12.48 19.88 5.75
CA PHE A 140 -11.35 18.99 5.62
C PHE A 140 -11.73 17.56 5.99
N TYR A 141 -11.21 16.62 5.19
CA TYR A 141 -11.36 15.19 5.41
C TYR A 141 -10.01 14.49 5.31
N SER A 142 -9.90 13.30 5.91
CA SER A 142 -8.74 12.44 5.70
C SER A 142 -8.63 12.01 4.23
N SER A 143 -7.43 12.06 3.67
CA SER A 143 -7.17 11.53 2.33
C SER A 143 -7.02 9.99 2.28
N LYS A 144 -7.20 9.30 3.41
CA LYS A 144 -7.00 7.85 3.53
C LYS A 144 -8.32 7.08 3.40
N PRO A 145 -8.28 5.84 2.84
CA PRO A 145 -9.49 5.05 2.68
C PRO A 145 -10.28 4.87 3.97
N PRO A 146 -11.58 5.20 3.99
CA PRO A 146 -12.40 5.24 5.21
C PRO A 146 -12.62 3.88 5.88
N LEU A 147 -12.65 2.77 5.13
CA LEU A 147 -12.97 1.45 5.67
C LEU A 147 -12.03 1.04 6.82
N TYR A 148 -10.72 1.24 6.66
CA TYR A 148 -9.76 0.91 7.72
C TYR A 148 -9.85 1.90 8.90
N ILE A 149 -10.11 3.17 8.62
CA ILE A 149 -10.35 4.19 9.65
C ILE A 149 -11.55 3.80 10.51
N LEU A 150 -12.66 3.40 9.88
CA LEU A 150 -13.88 2.97 10.57
C LEU A 150 -13.61 1.74 11.45
N PHE A 151 -12.84 0.76 10.96
CA PHE A 151 -12.47 -0.42 11.73
C PHE A 151 -11.69 -0.05 13.01
N VAL A 152 -10.70 0.84 12.92
CA VAL A 152 -9.95 1.28 14.11
C VAL A 152 -10.79 2.21 14.99
N ALA A 153 -11.64 3.06 14.38
CA ALA A 153 -12.56 3.91 15.12
C ALA A 153 -13.56 3.10 15.96
N SER A 154 -14.04 1.97 15.47
CA SER A 154 -14.93 1.08 16.24
C SER A 154 -14.24 0.50 17.49
N GLN A 155 -12.95 0.16 17.38
CA GLN A 155 -12.15 -0.28 18.53
C GLN A 155 -11.95 0.87 19.53
N TYR A 156 -11.63 2.07 19.04
CA TYR A 156 -11.47 3.24 19.90
C TYR A 156 -12.80 3.63 20.55
N TRP A 157 -13.91 3.60 19.82
CA TRP A 157 -15.23 3.84 20.38
C TRP A 157 -15.54 2.91 21.55
N LEU A 158 -15.23 1.61 21.42
CA LEU A 158 -15.40 0.64 22.49
C LEU A 158 -14.52 0.99 23.72
N LEU A 159 -13.25 1.30 23.50
CA LEU A 159 -12.33 1.70 24.57
C LEU A 159 -12.78 2.99 25.28
N ASN A 160 -13.26 3.96 24.53
CA ASN A 160 -13.77 5.21 25.06
C ASN A 160 -15.04 4.98 25.91
N ARG A 161 -16.02 4.21 25.38
CA ARG A 161 -17.29 3.96 26.05
C ARG A 161 -17.19 3.07 27.29
N VAL A 162 -16.33 2.04 27.24
CA VAL A 162 -16.23 1.04 28.33
C VAL A 162 -15.20 1.45 29.39
N PHE A 163 -14.08 2.03 28.97
CA PHE A 163 -12.95 2.32 29.86
C PHE A 163 -12.67 3.81 30.03
N GLY A 164 -13.45 4.70 29.41
CA GLY A 164 -13.24 6.15 29.49
C GLY A 164 -11.93 6.64 28.85
N VAL A 165 -11.35 5.85 27.94
CA VAL A 165 -10.10 6.22 27.26
C VAL A 165 -10.33 7.39 26.33
N ASP A 166 -9.61 8.50 26.54
CA ASP A 166 -9.72 9.70 25.71
C ASP A 166 -8.40 10.01 25.01
N LEU A 167 -8.42 9.92 23.66
CA LEU A 167 -7.26 10.21 22.80
C LEU A 167 -6.94 11.72 22.75
N LEU A 168 -7.90 12.60 23.02
CA LEU A 168 -7.64 14.04 23.07
C LEU A 168 -6.97 14.45 24.37
N ALA A 169 -7.36 13.82 25.49
CA ALA A 169 -6.73 14.05 26.79
C ALA A 169 -5.35 13.38 26.90
N ASN A 170 -5.20 12.18 26.34
CA ASN A 170 -3.94 11.43 26.38
C ASN A 170 -3.70 10.71 25.03
N PRO A 171 -3.06 11.37 24.05
CA PRO A 171 -2.83 10.78 22.73
C PRO A 171 -1.66 9.79 22.67
N LEU A 172 -0.91 9.59 23.76
CA LEU A 172 0.30 8.76 23.72
C LEU A 172 0.00 7.27 23.87
N TRP A 173 -0.46 6.88 25.06
CA TRP A 173 -0.57 5.46 25.40
C TRP A 173 -1.73 4.74 24.70
N PRO A 174 -2.92 5.34 24.57
CA PRO A 174 -4.00 4.69 23.84
C PRO A 174 -3.72 4.51 22.35
N ILE A 175 -3.05 5.48 21.70
CA ILE A 175 -2.60 5.33 20.31
C ILE A 175 -1.63 4.16 20.19
N LYS A 176 -0.62 4.07 21.08
CA LYS A 176 0.31 2.94 21.10
C LYS A 176 -0.40 1.60 21.34
N GLY A 177 -1.39 1.57 22.23
CA GLY A 177 -2.22 0.39 22.46
C GLY A 177 -2.97 -0.05 21.20
N LEU A 178 -3.65 0.87 20.52
CA LEU A 178 -4.36 0.58 19.27
C LEU A 178 -3.39 0.15 18.14
N VAL A 179 -2.19 0.78 18.04
CA VAL A 179 -1.14 0.34 17.11
C VAL A 179 -0.65 -1.07 17.45
N PHE A 180 -0.47 -1.37 18.73
CA PHE A 180 -0.08 -2.73 19.16
C PHE A 180 -1.08 -3.79 18.66
N PHE A 181 -2.38 -3.57 18.85
CA PHE A 181 -3.42 -4.50 18.39
C PHE A 181 -3.49 -4.59 16.86
N ASN A 182 -3.42 -3.45 16.16
CA ASN A 182 -3.67 -3.39 14.72
C ASN A 182 -2.41 -3.65 13.87
N GLN A 183 -1.22 -3.59 14.45
CA GLN A 183 0.03 -3.75 13.71
C GLN A 183 0.90 -4.85 14.33
N VAL A 184 1.25 -4.77 15.62
CA VAL A 184 2.19 -5.72 16.23
C VAL A 184 1.61 -7.12 16.29
N LEU A 185 0.38 -7.28 16.80
CA LEU A 185 -0.28 -8.59 16.81
C LEU A 185 -0.58 -9.12 15.42
N LEU A 186 -0.92 -8.22 14.49
CA LEU A 186 -1.12 -8.58 13.08
C LEU A 186 0.18 -9.08 12.43
N PHE A 187 1.34 -8.51 12.80
CA PHE A 187 2.64 -9.03 12.37
C PHE A 187 2.92 -10.42 12.96
N GLY A 188 2.49 -10.67 14.19
CA GLY A 188 2.52 -12.01 14.79
C GLY A 188 1.71 -13.03 13.99
N LEU A 189 0.51 -12.66 13.55
CA LEU A 189 -0.32 -13.47 12.65
C LEU A 189 0.38 -13.72 11.30
N PHE A 190 1.02 -12.69 10.73
CA PHE A 190 1.82 -12.81 9.52
C PHE A 190 2.91 -13.87 9.66
N LEU A 191 3.71 -13.78 10.73
CA LEU A 191 4.79 -14.74 11.00
C LEU A 191 4.23 -16.15 11.20
N TRP A 192 3.14 -16.29 11.93
CA TRP A 192 2.50 -17.58 12.15
C TRP A 192 2.02 -18.20 10.84
N LEU A 193 1.32 -17.46 9.98
CA LEU A 193 0.86 -17.93 8.66
C LEU A 193 2.05 -18.34 7.79
N TYR A 194 3.09 -17.52 7.73
CA TYR A 194 4.29 -17.78 6.94
C TYR A 194 5.00 -19.07 7.39
N LEU A 195 5.25 -19.22 8.69
CA LEU A 195 5.86 -20.42 9.25
C LEU A 195 5.00 -21.66 9.03
N ARG A 196 3.68 -21.55 9.06
CA ARG A 196 2.78 -22.66 8.72
C ARG A 196 2.91 -23.11 7.27
N ILE A 197 3.11 -22.17 6.34
CA ILE A 197 3.42 -22.52 4.95
C ILE A 197 4.81 -23.19 4.89
N CYS A 198 5.84 -22.59 5.48
CA CYS A 198 7.19 -23.13 5.45
C CYS A 198 7.23 -24.58 5.96
N GLN A 199 6.53 -24.91 7.04
CA GLN A 199 6.44 -26.26 7.60
C GLN A 199 5.90 -27.32 6.62
N ARG A 200 5.11 -26.91 5.62
CA ARG A 200 4.57 -27.85 4.60
C ARG A 200 5.57 -28.18 3.51
N PHE A 201 6.55 -27.30 3.28
CA PHE A 201 7.47 -27.41 2.14
C PHE A 201 8.92 -27.64 2.53
N VAL A 202 9.26 -27.44 3.81
CA VAL A 202 10.65 -27.50 4.28
C VAL A 202 10.82 -28.68 5.22
N GLY A 203 11.67 -29.65 4.80
CA GLY A 203 11.98 -30.84 5.58
C GLY A 203 13.14 -30.67 6.59
N ARG A 204 13.75 -29.47 6.72
CA ARG A 204 14.90 -29.22 7.59
C ARG A 204 14.65 -28.09 8.57
N ARG A 205 14.89 -28.36 9.85
CA ARG A 205 14.67 -27.42 10.95
C ARG A 205 15.51 -26.14 10.85
N SER A 206 16.79 -26.26 10.47
CA SER A 206 17.66 -25.08 10.29
C SER A 206 17.14 -24.13 9.22
N VAL A 207 16.59 -24.66 8.12
CA VAL A 207 15.99 -23.84 7.05
C VAL A 207 14.72 -23.12 7.55
N LEU A 208 13.88 -23.81 8.33
CA LEU A 208 12.69 -23.20 8.94
C LEU A 208 13.06 -22.03 9.86
N ILE A 209 14.12 -22.22 10.67
CA ILE A 209 14.63 -21.18 11.58
C ILE A 209 15.11 -19.97 10.76
N ASN A 210 15.95 -20.21 9.75
CA ASN A 210 16.50 -19.14 8.92
C ASN A 210 15.41 -18.34 8.17
N LEU A 211 14.41 -19.02 7.61
CA LEU A 211 13.26 -18.38 6.98
C LEU A 211 12.43 -17.58 8.01
N GLY A 212 12.24 -18.11 9.22
CA GLY A 212 11.55 -17.41 10.30
C GLY A 212 12.30 -16.16 10.75
N VAL A 213 13.62 -16.23 10.91
CA VAL A 213 14.47 -15.08 11.25
C VAL A 213 14.41 -14.03 10.13
N THR A 214 14.49 -14.46 8.87
CA THR A 214 14.35 -13.54 7.73
C THR A 214 13.00 -12.81 7.74
N ALA A 215 11.91 -13.54 7.94
CA ALA A 215 10.57 -12.95 7.98
C ALA A 215 10.39 -12.00 9.18
N GLY A 216 10.92 -12.36 10.34
CA GLY A 216 10.78 -11.59 11.57
C GLY A 216 11.61 -10.32 11.64
N PHE A 217 12.82 -10.34 11.07
CA PHE A 217 13.78 -9.24 11.24
C PHE A 217 14.29 -8.64 9.93
N GLY A 218 14.35 -9.41 8.84
CA GLY A 218 14.94 -8.98 7.57
C GLY A 218 13.97 -8.32 6.59
N THR A 219 12.85 -7.74 7.06
CA THR A 219 11.84 -7.11 6.20
C THR A 219 11.37 -5.77 6.75
N PHE A 220 11.00 -4.84 5.88
CA PHE A 220 10.42 -3.55 6.30
C PHE A 220 9.06 -3.67 7.01
N LEU A 221 8.36 -4.81 6.93
CA LEU A 221 7.11 -4.99 7.65
C LEU A 221 7.29 -4.84 9.16
N SER A 222 8.41 -5.33 9.72
CA SER A 222 8.74 -5.18 11.14
C SER A 222 9.00 -3.72 11.53
N THR A 223 9.66 -2.95 10.65
CA THR A 223 9.96 -1.54 10.88
C THR A 223 8.70 -0.68 10.85
N PHE A 224 7.77 -0.96 9.93
CA PHE A 224 6.52 -0.22 9.80
C PHE A 224 5.44 -0.61 10.82
N ALA A 225 5.60 -1.73 11.52
CA ALA A 225 4.64 -2.19 12.52
C ALA A 225 4.50 -1.29 13.77
N VAL A 226 5.28 -0.22 13.89
CA VAL A 226 5.20 0.76 14.99
C VAL A 226 4.25 1.93 14.71
N SER A 227 3.67 2.02 13.51
CA SER A 227 2.74 3.09 13.12
C SER A 227 1.47 2.52 12.48
N LEU A 228 0.36 3.25 12.58
CA LEU A 228 -0.89 2.83 11.94
C LEU A 228 -0.79 2.99 10.43
N ASN A 229 -0.47 1.90 9.74
CA ASN A 229 -0.28 1.86 8.29
C ASN A 229 -1.14 0.77 7.63
N ASN A 230 -1.25 0.85 6.32
CA ASN A 230 -2.03 -0.08 5.50
C ASN A 230 -1.18 -1.20 4.86
N HIS A 231 0.16 -1.07 4.86
CA HIS A 231 1.05 -2.00 4.17
C HIS A 231 1.07 -3.39 4.82
N LEU A 232 1.14 -3.43 6.15
CA LEU A 232 1.13 -4.70 6.90
C LEU A 232 -0.21 -5.43 6.80
N PRO A 233 -1.38 -4.79 7.01
CA PRO A 233 -2.68 -5.43 6.77
C PRO A 233 -2.81 -5.99 5.35
N ALA A 234 -2.36 -5.25 4.33
CA ALA A 234 -2.36 -5.73 2.95
C ALA A 234 -1.48 -6.98 2.78
N ALA A 235 -0.26 -6.97 3.34
CA ALA A 235 0.65 -8.12 3.29
C ALA A 235 0.06 -9.36 3.97
N VAL A 236 -0.63 -9.19 5.10
CA VAL A 236 -1.33 -10.30 5.79
C VAL A 236 -2.45 -10.87 4.93
N CYS A 237 -3.25 -10.00 4.30
CA CYS A 237 -4.31 -10.43 3.40
C CYS A 237 -3.76 -11.19 2.18
N VAL A 238 -2.67 -10.71 1.58
CA VAL A 238 -1.98 -11.40 0.48
C VAL A 238 -1.48 -12.77 0.93
N LEU A 239 -0.82 -12.86 2.09
CA LEU A 239 -0.31 -14.13 2.61
C LEU A 239 -1.44 -15.10 2.92
N ALA A 240 -2.50 -14.65 3.57
CA ALA A 240 -3.67 -15.47 3.89
C ALA A 240 -4.38 -15.97 2.62
N THR A 241 -4.49 -15.10 1.58
CA THR A 241 -4.98 -15.49 0.25
C THR A 241 -4.16 -16.64 -0.32
N VAL A 242 -2.83 -16.54 -0.27
CA VAL A 242 -1.92 -17.60 -0.78
C VAL A 242 -2.03 -18.87 0.04
N VAL A 243 -2.22 -18.80 1.37
CA VAL A 243 -2.48 -19.99 2.22
C VAL A 243 -3.71 -20.76 1.73
N ILE A 244 -4.82 -20.05 1.48
CA ILE A 244 -6.05 -20.68 0.98
C ILE A 244 -5.86 -21.17 -0.45
N LEU A 245 -5.16 -20.41 -1.30
CA LEU A 245 -4.86 -20.81 -2.68
C LEU A 245 -4.07 -22.13 -2.72
N ILE A 246 -3.02 -22.26 -1.89
CA ILE A 246 -2.25 -23.50 -1.78
C ILE A 246 -3.15 -24.66 -1.31
N ARG A 247 -4.08 -24.39 -0.39
CA ARG A 247 -5.06 -25.39 0.04
C ARG A 247 -5.98 -25.81 -1.11
N ILE A 248 -6.53 -24.88 -1.88
CA ILE A 248 -7.39 -25.17 -3.05
C ILE A 248 -6.66 -26.01 -4.11
N GLU A 249 -5.37 -25.72 -4.34
CA GLU A 249 -4.57 -26.45 -5.32
C GLU A 249 -4.24 -27.89 -4.88
N ARG A 250 -4.05 -28.12 -3.60
CA ARG A 250 -3.62 -29.42 -3.06
C ARG A 250 -4.75 -30.30 -2.55
N ASP A 251 -5.83 -29.68 -2.10
CA ASP A 251 -6.98 -30.41 -1.54
C ASP A 251 -8.09 -30.53 -2.60
N ARG A 252 -8.41 -31.77 -2.98
CA ARG A 252 -9.54 -32.06 -3.89
C ARG A 252 -10.89 -31.68 -3.28
N ASN A 253 -10.97 -31.61 -1.96
CA ASN A 253 -12.19 -31.29 -1.20
C ASN A 253 -12.29 -29.80 -0.83
N SER A 254 -11.60 -28.89 -1.55
CA SER A 254 -11.74 -27.46 -1.33
C SER A 254 -13.21 -27.04 -1.38
N GLY A 255 -13.66 -26.38 -0.30
CA GLY A 255 -15.08 -26.04 -0.09
C GLY A 255 -15.48 -24.70 -0.73
N ARG A 256 -16.78 -24.43 -0.76
CA ARG A 256 -17.33 -23.13 -1.21
C ARG A 256 -16.79 -21.96 -0.39
N LEU A 257 -16.59 -22.17 0.91
CA LEU A 257 -16.04 -21.16 1.83
C LEU A 257 -14.60 -20.78 1.51
N ASP A 258 -13.76 -21.68 0.97
CA ASP A 258 -12.41 -21.34 0.57
C ASP A 258 -12.42 -20.28 -0.55
N TYR A 259 -13.33 -20.41 -1.53
CA TYR A 259 -13.49 -19.41 -2.60
C TYR A 259 -14.06 -18.09 -2.08
N PHE A 260 -15.00 -18.15 -1.14
CA PHE A 260 -15.53 -16.93 -0.51
C PHE A 260 -14.45 -16.17 0.26
N TYR A 261 -13.71 -16.85 1.15
CA TYR A 261 -12.67 -16.20 1.94
C TYR A 261 -11.49 -15.70 1.11
N ILE A 262 -11.12 -16.40 0.03
CA ILE A 262 -10.06 -15.90 -0.86
C ILE A 262 -10.52 -14.63 -1.59
N GLY A 263 -11.80 -14.55 -1.99
CA GLY A 263 -12.41 -13.33 -2.53
C GLY A 263 -12.39 -12.18 -1.52
N VAL A 264 -12.77 -12.43 -0.27
CA VAL A 264 -12.72 -11.44 0.81
C VAL A 264 -11.29 -10.95 1.04
N LEU A 265 -10.32 -11.85 1.23
CA LEU A 265 -8.95 -11.48 1.57
C LEU A 265 -8.23 -10.76 0.42
N ALA A 266 -8.40 -11.24 -0.81
CA ALA A 266 -7.82 -10.57 -1.97
C ALA A 266 -8.44 -9.18 -2.19
N ALA A 267 -9.75 -9.01 -2.00
CA ALA A 267 -10.40 -7.70 -2.06
C ALA A 267 -9.99 -6.78 -0.90
N LEU A 268 -9.84 -7.29 0.32
CA LEU A 268 -9.33 -6.51 1.45
C LEU A 268 -7.91 -5.97 1.16
N SER A 269 -7.03 -6.76 0.51
CA SER A 269 -5.71 -6.24 0.13
C SER A 269 -5.81 -5.00 -0.77
N VAL A 270 -6.83 -4.92 -1.64
CA VAL A 270 -7.09 -3.76 -2.51
C VAL A 270 -7.53 -2.54 -1.71
N THR A 271 -8.36 -2.74 -0.68
CA THR A 271 -8.82 -1.62 0.17
C THR A 271 -7.68 -0.99 0.97
N PHE A 272 -6.65 -1.77 1.29
CA PHE A 272 -5.43 -1.28 1.93
C PHE A 272 -4.46 -0.68 0.91
N GLU A 273 -4.23 -1.35 -0.22
CA GLU A 273 -3.28 -0.95 -1.26
C GLU A 273 -3.94 -1.07 -2.63
N LEU A 274 -4.32 0.05 -3.23
CA LEU A 274 -5.00 0.04 -4.52
C LEU A 274 -4.25 -0.75 -5.62
N PRO A 275 -2.90 -0.71 -5.72
CA PRO A 275 -2.17 -1.51 -6.69
C PRO A 275 -2.37 -3.03 -6.54
N ALA A 276 -2.83 -3.51 -5.37
CA ALA A 276 -3.21 -4.91 -5.17
C ALA A 276 -4.47 -5.32 -5.96
N LEU A 277 -5.12 -4.40 -6.67
CA LEU A 277 -6.14 -4.74 -7.67
C LEU A 277 -5.58 -5.69 -8.75
N SER A 278 -4.31 -5.52 -9.13
CA SER A 278 -3.62 -6.46 -10.02
C SER A 278 -3.49 -7.86 -9.41
N PHE A 279 -3.24 -7.94 -8.10
CA PHE A 279 -3.23 -9.22 -7.38
C PHE A 279 -4.61 -9.87 -7.37
N LEU A 280 -5.66 -9.12 -7.02
CA LEU A 280 -7.05 -9.61 -7.05
C LEU A 280 -7.42 -10.15 -8.45
N GLY A 281 -7.06 -9.42 -9.52
CA GLY A 281 -7.31 -9.84 -10.89
C GLY A 281 -6.60 -11.14 -11.27
N LEU A 282 -5.30 -11.26 -10.95
CA LEU A 282 -4.52 -12.46 -11.26
C LEU A 282 -4.97 -13.68 -10.44
N ILE A 283 -5.31 -13.48 -9.15
CA ILE A 283 -5.91 -14.55 -8.33
C ILE A 283 -7.28 -14.95 -8.88
N GLY A 284 -8.09 -13.98 -9.31
CA GLY A 284 -9.38 -14.24 -9.95
C GLY A 284 -9.24 -15.11 -11.20
N ILE A 285 -8.30 -14.76 -12.10
CA ILE A 285 -8.00 -15.56 -13.30
C ILE A 285 -7.55 -16.98 -12.90
N TRP A 286 -6.64 -17.11 -11.95
CA TRP A 286 -6.17 -18.42 -11.48
C TRP A 286 -7.33 -19.28 -10.98
N LEU A 287 -8.22 -18.72 -10.16
CA LEU A 287 -9.34 -19.43 -9.60
C LEU A 287 -10.42 -19.77 -10.64
N VAL A 288 -10.66 -18.90 -11.63
CA VAL A 288 -11.58 -19.16 -12.74
C VAL A 288 -11.10 -20.35 -13.56
N VAL A 289 -9.81 -20.41 -13.88
CA VAL A 289 -9.21 -21.56 -14.57
C VAL A 289 -9.35 -22.85 -13.75
N ARG A 290 -9.28 -22.76 -12.43
CA ARG A 290 -9.37 -23.91 -11.51
C ARG A 290 -10.82 -24.41 -11.29
N SER A 291 -11.75 -23.50 -11.08
CA SER A 291 -13.17 -23.79 -10.86
C SER A 291 -14.04 -22.56 -11.15
N PRO A 292 -14.48 -22.36 -12.41
CA PRO A 292 -15.23 -21.16 -12.81
C PRO A 292 -16.49 -20.95 -11.97
N ALA A 293 -17.31 -22.00 -11.80
CA ALA A 293 -18.58 -21.88 -11.08
C ALA A 293 -18.40 -21.41 -9.63
N ARG A 294 -17.44 -21.99 -8.88
CA ARG A 294 -17.19 -21.59 -7.49
C ARG A 294 -16.61 -20.19 -7.38
N THR A 295 -15.76 -19.80 -8.33
CA THR A 295 -15.14 -18.46 -8.36
C THR A 295 -16.19 -17.41 -8.67
N LEU A 296 -17.01 -17.62 -9.71
CA LEU A 296 -18.02 -16.65 -10.13
C LEU A 296 -19.20 -16.53 -9.15
N THR A 297 -19.45 -17.55 -8.33
CA THR A 297 -20.48 -17.49 -7.28
C THR A 297 -19.88 -17.02 -5.94
N PHE A 298 -19.11 -17.86 -5.28
CA PHE A 298 -18.62 -17.60 -3.92
C PHE A 298 -17.43 -16.62 -3.88
N GLY A 299 -16.52 -16.69 -4.86
CA GLY A 299 -15.40 -15.74 -4.94
C GLY A 299 -15.90 -14.31 -5.16
N ILE A 300 -16.78 -14.10 -6.14
CA ILE A 300 -17.40 -12.78 -6.40
C ILE A 300 -18.23 -12.33 -5.20
N ALA A 301 -18.97 -13.22 -4.53
CA ALA A 301 -19.71 -12.85 -3.32
C ALA A 301 -18.77 -12.31 -2.22
N GLY A 302 -17.62 -12.97 -2.01
CA GLY A 302 -16.60 -12.48 -1.08
C GLY A 302 -16.04 -11.10 -1.46
N VAL A 303 -15.74 -10.89 -2.75
CA VAL A 303 -15.32 -9.58 -3.27
C VAL A 303 -16.44 -8.55 -3.07
N GLY A 304 -17.70 -8.90 -3.35
CA GLY A 304 -18.86 -8.03 -3.21
C GLY A 304 -19.09 -7.50 -1.80
N VAL A 305 -18.88 -8.33 -0.78
CA VAL A 305 -18.97 -7.91 0.62
C VAL A 305 -17.94 -6.80 0.93
N VAL A 306 -16.69 -6.99 0.50
CA VAL A 306 -15.63 -6.01 0.75
C VAL A 306 -15.83 -4.75 -0.09
N ALA A 307 -16.22 -4.91 -1.36
CA ALA A 307 -16.53 -3.78 -2.24
C ALA A 307 -17.69 -2.94 -1.68
N GLY A 308 -18.75 -3.59 -1.17
CA GLY A 308 -19.86 -2.91 -0.50
C GLY A 308 -19.39 -2.11 0.71
N GLY A 309 -18.52 -2.69 1.55
CA GLY A 309 -17.91 -1.97 2.67
C GLY A 309 -17.03 -0.80 2.23
N PHE A 310 -16.21 -1.00 1.20
CA PHE A 310 -15.32 0.04 0.68
C PHE A 310 -16.09 1.21 0.06
N PHE A 311 -16.96 0.94 -0.89
CA PHE A 311 -17.75 1.99 -1.55
C PHE A 311 -18.75 2.63 -0.59
N GLY A 312 -19.39 1.84 0.28
CA GLY A 312 -20.31 2.35 1.29
C GLY A 312 -19.64 3.30 2.28
N THR A 313 -18.44 2.97 2.75
CA THR A 313 -17.70 3.87 3.66
C THR A 313 -17.16 5.11 2.96
N ASN A 314 -16.74 5.03 1.68
CA ASN A 314 -16.38 6.22 0.89
C ASN A 314 -17.59 7.13 0.70
N TYR A 315 -18.76 6.56 0.36
CA TYR A 315 -19.98 7.34 0.22
C TYR A 315 -20.39 8.02 1.55
N TRP A 316 -20.32 7.29 2.66
CA TRP A 316 -20.60 7.88 3.97
C TRP A 316 -19.63 8.99 4.38
N ALA A 317 -18.33 8.84 4.04
CA ALA A 317 -17.31 9.81 4.42
C ALA A 317 -17.23 11.03 3.48
N HIS A 318 -17.48 10.84 2.19
CA HIS A 318 -17.17 11.83 1.16
C HIS A 318 -18.31 12.08 0.18
N GLU A 319 -19.46 11.40 0.35
CA GLU A 319 -20.61 11.45 -0.57
C GLU A 319 -20.22 11.06 -2.02
N SER A 320 -19.13 10.34 -2.13
CA SER A 320 -18.59 9.81 -3.37
C SER A 320 -18.26 8.34 -3.19
N LEU A 321 -18.63 7.51 -4.17
CA LEU A 321 -18.19 6.11 -4.20
C LEU A 321 -16.69 6.00 -4.46
N LEU A 322 -16.08 7.02 -5.10
CA LEU A 322 -14.65 7.03 -5.38
C LEU A 322 -13.87 7.54 -4.16
N PRO A 323 -12.72 6.94 -3.87
CA PRO A 323 -11.87 7.38 -2.78
C PRO A 323 -11.19 8.72 -3.08
N PRO A 324 -10.72 9.47 -2.06
CA PRO A 324 -10.14 10.81 -2.23
C PRO A 324 -9.04 10.91 -3.28
N TYR A 325 -8.20 9.89 -3.43
CA TYR A 325 -7.11 9.90 -4.42
C TYR A 325 -7.57 9.79 -5.88
N ALA A 326 -8.84 9.49 -6.13
CA ALA A 326 -9.44 9.58 -7.47
C ALA A 326 -9.83 11.02 -7.82
N HIS A 327 -9.88 11.93 -6.84
CA HIS A 327 -10.23 13.33 -6.98
C HIS A 327 -8.98 14.21 -6.96
N ARG A 328 -8.03 13.95 -7.87
CA ARG A 328 -6.75 14.69 -8.00
C ARG A 328 -6.63 15.51 -9.29
N SER A 329 -7.66 15.57 -10.10
CA SER A 329 -7.71 16.34 -11.35
C SER A 329 -9.05 17.01 -11.49
N ASP A 330 -9.11 18.06 -12.32
CA ASP A 330 -10.38 18.67 -12.65
C ASP A 330 -11.29 17.65 -13.34
N GLY A 331 -12.59 17.80 -13.14
CA GLY A 331 -13.61 16.93 -13.69
C GLY A 331 -13.82 17.12 -15.19
N GLN A 332 -14.96 16.64 -15.67
CA GLN A 332 -15.33 16.75 -17.08
C GLN A 332 -15.41 18.21 -17.54
N VAL A 333 -15.12 18.43 -18.82
CA VAL A 333 -15.34 19.71 -19.47
C VAL A 333 -16.86 19.94 -19.53
N LEU A 334 -17.29 21.08 -19.03
CA LEU A 334 -18.69 21.53 -19.08
C LEU A 334 -18.96 22.35 -20.33
N GLU A 335 -18.02 23.25 -20.67
CA GLU A 335 -18.14 24.16 -21.79
C GLU A 335 -16.77 24.54 -22.34
N TYR A 336 -16.69 24.82 -23.61
CA TYR A 336 -15.54 25.43 -24.28
C TYR A 336 -15.83 26.91 -24.53
N LEU A 337 -14.99 27.78 -24.01
CA LEU A 337 -15.16 29.23 -24.10
C LEU A 337 -14.18 29.82 -25.11
N GLU A 338 -14.66 30.77 -25.88
CA GLU A 338 -13.81 31.66 -26.68
C GLU A 338 -13.04 32.62 -25.75
N GLN A 339 -11.98 33.19 -26.26
CA GLN A 339 -11.11 34.12 -25.51
C GLN A 339 -11.89 35.31 -24.92
N ARG A 340 -12.90 35.82 -25.60
CA ARG A 340 -13.76 36.93 -25.14
C ARG A 340 -14.56 36.53 -23.90
N ASP A 341 -15.25 35.41 -23.94
CA ASP A 341 -16.10 34.93 -22.85
C ASP A 341 -15.27 34.49 -21.65
N ALA A 342 -14.11 33.86 -21.90
CA ALA A 342 -13.15 33.52 -20.86
C ALA A 342 -12.59 34.78 -20.16
N ALA A 343 -12.27 35.85 -20.91
CA ALA A 343 -11.81 37.12 -20.35
C ALA A 343 -12.88 37.79 -19.47
N LEU A 344 -14.13 37.76 -19.88
CA LEU A 344 -15.26 38.23 -19.05
C LEU A 344 -15.35 37.42 -17.75
N LEU A 345 -15.31 36.10 -17.87
CA LEU A 345 -15.38 35.20 -16.71
C LEU A 345 -14.22 35.44 -15.76
N ILE A 346 -12.99 35.60 -16.25
CA ILE A 346 -11.79 35.93 -15.45
C ILE A 346 -11.94 37.29 -14.76
N SER A 347 -12.62 38.27 -15.37
CA SER A 347 -12.89 39.53 -14.72
C SER A 347 -14.04 39.51 -13.69
N GLY A 348 -14.64 38.35 -13.44
CA GLY A 348 -15.74 38.20 -12.51
C GLY A 348 -17.12 38.45 -13.11
N ILE A 349 -17.23 38.57 -14.46
CA ILE A 349 -18.47 38.79 -15.17
C ILE A 349 -18.90 37.47 -15.84
N VAL A 350 -20.11 37.01 -15.55
CA VAL A 350 -20.65 35.80 -16.18
C VAL A 350 -21.09 36.16 -17.62
N PRO A 351 -20.52 35.53 -18.66
CA PRO A 351 -20.93 35.75 -20.03
C PRO A 351 -22.41 35.41 -20.28
N GLU A 352 -23.09 36.16 -21.12
CA GLU A 352 -24.49 35.88 -21.50
C GLU A 352 -24.67 34.48 -22.09
N THR A 353 -23.67 33.98 -22.81
CA THR A 353 -23.62 32.62 -23.33
C THR A 353 -23.79 31.59 -22.22
N LEU A 354 -23.10 31.73 -21.07
CA LEU A 354 -23.23 30.86 -19.93
C LEU A 354 -24.52 31.06 -19.13
N ALA A 355 -25.07 32.27 -19.12
CA ALA A 355 -26.33 32.58 -18.45
C ALA A 355 -27.55 32.03 -19.21
N LEU A 356 -27.51 32.08 -20.55
CA LEU A 356 -28.57 31.56 -21.43
C LEU A 356 -28.63 30.02 -21.44
N PHE A 357 -27.51 29.34 -21.20
CA PHE A 357 -27.43 27.89 -21.11
C PHE A 357 -27.73 27.35 -19.69
N GLY A 358 -28.47 28.07 -18.87
CA GLY A 358 -29.06 27.56 -17.62
C GLY A 358 -29.94 26.30 -17.77
N GLY A 359 -29.75 25.59 -18.88
CA GLY A 359 -30.31 24.31 -19.26
C GLY A 359 -29.28 23.49 -20.04
N ARG A 360 -29.39 22.25 -20.10
CA ARG A 360 -28.59 21.14 -20.64
C ARG A 360 -27.68 21.49 -21.83
N ILE A 361 -26.37 21.52 -21.64
CA ILE A 361 -25.36 21.72 -22.70
C ILE A 361 -25.05 20.42 -23.44
N ASN A 362 -25.11 19.29 -22.81
CA ASN A 362 -25.28 17.99 -23.44
C ASN A 362 -26.43 17.29 -22.74
N LYS A 363 -27.09 16.33 -23.37
CA LYS A 363 -28.30 15.66 -22.85
C LYS A 363 -28.20 15.20 -21.40
N ASP A 364 -26.97 15.15 -20.83
CA ASP A 364 -26.67 14.62 -19.51
C ASP A 364 -26.03 15.63 -18.53
N VAL A 365 -25.74 16.87 -18.92
CA VAL A 365 -25.03 17.84 -18.05
C VAL A 365 -25.84 19.14 -17.98
N SER A 366 -26.35 19.45 -16.76
CA SER A 366 -26.96 20.76 -16.48
C SER A 366 -25.89 21.73 -15.97
N LEU A 367 -25.72 22.88 -16.62
CA LEU A 367 -25.05 24.03 -16.05
C LEU A 367 -26.09 24.82 -15.25
N PRO A 368 -25.98 24.92 -13.94
CA PRO A 368 -26.78 25.85 -13.19
C PRO A 368 -26.34 27.27 -13.56
N GLY A 369 -27.29 28.18 -13.79
CA GLY A 369 -26.98 29.58 -14.07
C GLY A 369 -26.06 30.16 -13.00
N MET A 370 -24.87 30.59 -13.39
CA MET A 370 -23.95 31.30 -12.51
C MET A 370 -24.39 32.76 -12.45
N SER A 371 -24.50 33.37 -11.28
CA SER A 371 -24.94 34.75 -11.17
C SER A 371 -24.05 35.62 -10.30
N ASN A 372 -23.34 35.06 -9.33
CA ASN A 372 -22.44 35.81 -8.46
C ASN A 372 -21.16 34.97 -8.25
N ILE A 373 -20.09 35.38 -8.93
CA ILE A 373 -18.84 34.60 -8.97
C ILE A 373 -17.66 35.39 -8.39
N VAL A 374 -16.76 34.65 -7.74
CA VAL A 374 -15.42 35.09 -7.38
C VAL A 374 -14.42 34.28 -8.17
N VAL A 375 -13.45 34.93 -8.76
CA VAL A 375 -12.42 34.28 -9.58
C VAL A 375 -11.05 34.51 -8.96
N GLU A 376 -10.34 33.41 -8.72
CA GLU A 376 -8.99 33.43 -8.19
C GLU A 376 -8.02 32.82 -9.21
N GLN A 377 -6.89 33.49 -9.43
CA GLN A 377 -5.84 32.92 -10.25
C GLN A 377 -5.19 31.73 -9.53
N HIS A 378 -5.12 30.61 -10.21
CA HIS A 378 -4.44 29.43 -9.68
C HIS A 378 -2.90 29.57 -9.80
N PRO A 379 -2.10 28.96 -8.90
CA PRO A 379 -0.63 28.91 -9.02
C PRO A 379 -0.13 28.30 -10.33
N THR A 380 -0.91 27.42 -10.95
CA THR A 380 -0.62 26.92 -12.31
C THR A 380 -1.01 27.99 -13.34
N VAL A 381 -0.06 28.39 -14.18
CA VAL A 381 -0.29 29.36 -15.26
C VAL A 381 -1.38 28.88 -16.20
N GLY A 382 -2.28 29.79 -16.59
CA GLY A 382 -3.40 29.47 -17.49
C GLY A 382 -4.55 28.70 -16.81
N ARG A 383 -4.63 28.71 -15.48
CA ARG A 383 -5.71 28.11 -14.72
C ARG A 383 -6.28 29.08 -13.68
N TRP A 384 -7.60 29.06 -13.49
CA TRP A 384 -8.33 29.87 -12.52
C TRP A 384 -9.33 29.00 -11.75
N ARG A 385 -9.59 29.36 -10.51
CA ARG A 385 -10.67 28.84 -9.67
C ARG A 385 -11.85 29.79 -9.76
N ILE A 386 -13.03 29.28 -10.00
CA ILE A 386 -14.26 30.05 -10.06
C ILE A 386 -15.19 29.56 -8.97
N PHE A 387 -15.59 30.46 -8.11
CA PHE A 387 -16.54 30.19 -7.02
C PHE A 387 -17.87 30.83 -7.35
N ASP A 388 -18.90 30.05 -7.55
CA ASP A 388 -20.29 30.48 -7.65
C ASP A 388 -20.84 30.59 -6.21
N LEU A 389 -20.93 31.82 -5.72
CA LEU A 389 -21.37 32.11 -4.35
C LEU A 389 -22.84 31.81 -4.13
N GLN A 390 -23.66 31.93 -5.15
CA GLN A 390 -25.11 31.70 -5.05
C GLN A 390 -25.42 30.20 -4.94
N ASN A 391 -24.82 29.41 -5.80
CA ASN A 391 -25.04 27.95 -5.84
C ASN A 391 -24.05 27.16 -4.97
N ARG A 392 -23.12 27.84 -4.29
CA ARG A 392 -22.03 27.23 -3.50
C ARG A 392 -21.26 26.17 -4.28
N ARG A 393 -20.91 26.47 -5.55
CA ARG A 393 -20.22 25.55 -6.44
C ARG A 393 -18.88 26.10 -6.87
N ARG A 394 -17.97 25.16 -7.17
CA ARG A 394 -16.64 25.48 -7.70
C ARG A 394 -16.50 24.95 -9.12
N TYR A 395 -15.78 25.71 -9.93
CA TYR A 395 -15.38 25.34 -11.29
C TYR A 395 -13.91 25.65 -11.50
N ALA A 396 -13.28 24.96 -12.44
CA ALA A 396 -11.94 25.27 -12.91
C ALA A 396 -12.05 25.81 -14.35
N LEU A 397 -11.41 26.96 -14.61
CA LEU A 397 -11.19 27.43 -15.96
C LEU A 397 -9.74 27.15 -16.33
N GLN A 398 -9.49 26.47 -17.43
CA GLN A 398 -8.17 26.09 -17.89
C GLN A 398 -7.96 26.52 -19.33
N GLN A 399 -6.86 27.21 -19.61
CA GLN A 399 -6.44 27.54 -20.97
C GLN A 399 -5.75 26.33 -21.62
N SER A 400 -6.28 25.88 -22.76
CA SER A 400 -5.73 24.82 -23.59
C SER A 400 -5.49 25.35 -25.00
N GLY A 401 -4.29 25.88 -25.23
CA GLY A 401 -3.97 26.59 -26.48
C GLY A 401 -4.75 27.89 -26.64
N SER A 402 -5.54 27.98 -27.71
CA SER A 402 -6.42 29.13 -27.99
C SER A 402 -7.80 29.03 -27.36
N VAL A 403 -8.14 27.90 -26.78
CA VAL A 403 -9.47 27.60 -26.20
C VAL A 403 -9.38 27.56 -24.69
N PHE A 404 -10.43 27.98 -24.01
CA PHE A 404 -10.60 27.86 -22.58
C PHE A 404 -11.63 26.78 -22.26
N GLU A 405 -11.30 25.90 -21.35
CA GLU A 405 -12.15 24.80 -20.88
C GLU A 405 -12.71 25.14 -19.49
N LEU A 406 -14.04 25.33 -19.41
CA LEU A 406 -14.73 25.38 -18.14
C LEU A 406 -15.00 23.95 -17.67
N ARG A 407 -14.44 23.56 -16.53
CA ARG A 407 -14.51 22.20 -16.01
C ARG A 407 -15.23 22.14 -14.68
N LYS A 408 -15.90 21.03 -14.43
CA LYS A 408 -16.42 20.70 -13.09
C LYS A 408 -15.23 20.60 -12.12
N TRP A 409 -15.34 21.25 -10.96
CA TRP A 409 -14.35 21.10 -9.91
C TRP A 409 -14.37 19.67 -9.37
N ASN A 410 -13.23 18.99 -9.38
CA ASN A 410 -13.08 17.64 -8.84
C ASN A 410 -11.71 17.41 -8.18
N ASN A 411 -10.90 18.46 -8.03
CA ASN A 411 -9.59 18.36 -7.41
C ASN A 411 -9.66 18.72 -5.91
N TRP A 412 -9.89 17.71 -5.08
CA TRP A 412 -10.00 17.91 -3.63
C TRP A 412 -8.67 18.23 -2.93
N TYR A 413 -7.56 18.10 -3.64
CA TYR A 413 -6.23 18.47 -3.16
C TYR A 413 -5.86 19.91 -3.50
N ASP A 414 -6.68 20.59 -4.27
CA ASP A 414 -6.48 21.98 -4.69
C ASP A 414 -7.36 22.90 -3.82
N TYR A 415 -6.79 23.38 -2.72
CA TYR A 415 -7.47 24.29 -1.79
C TYR A 415 -6.52 25.35 -1.24
N GLU A 416 -7.11 26.50 -0.90
CA GLU A 416 -6.50 27.52 -0.07
C GLU A 416 -7.55 27.97 0.95
N VAL A 417 -7.24 27.79 2.24
CA VAL A 417 -8.19 28.08 3.34
C VAL A 417 -7.48 28.92 4.40
N ASN A 418 -8.02 30.10 4.70
CA ASN A 418 -7.46 31.04 5.67
C ASN A 418 -5.97 31.36 5.40
N GLY A 419 -5.61 31.58 4.13
CA GLY A 419 -4.24 31.86 3.68
C GLY A 419 -3.29 30.66 3.73
N LYS A 420 -3.77 29.45 4.07
CA LYS A 420 -2.96 28.22 4.04
C LYS A 420 -3.26 27.44 2.78
N LYS A 421 -2.23 27.31 1.94
CA LYS A 421 -2.29 26.54 0.69
C LYS A 421 -2.13 25.04 0.95
N SER A 422 -2.77 24.24 0.11
CA SER A 422 -2.54 22.80 0.10
C SER A 422 -1.06 22.50 -0.18
N TYR A 423 -0.51 21.54 0.54
CA TYR A 423 0.86 21.03 0.33
C TYR A 423 1.04 20.42 -1.07
N TRP A 424 -0.04 19.95 -1.69
CA TRP A 424 -0.02 19.25 -2.97
C TRP A 424 -0.12 20.18 -4.19
N LEU A 425 -0.21 21.50 -3.96
CA LEU A 425 -0.18 22.48 -5.04
C LEU A 425 1.23 22.62 -5.63
N PRO A 426 1.34 23.00 -6.93
CA PRO A 426 2.63 23.26 -7.55
C PRO A 426 3.46 24.28 -6.75
N GLY A 427 4.70 23.93 -6.49
CA GLY A 427 5.65 24.76 -5.72
C GLY A 427 5.49 24.71 -4.19
N ALA A 428 4.47 24.01 -3.64
CA ALA A 428 4.31 23.84 -2.21
C ALA A 428 4.93 22.54 -1.67
N ALA A 429 5.00 21.49 -2.47
CA ALA A 429 5.65 20.24 -2.11
C ALA A 429 7.17 20.41 -1.99
N SER A 430 7.81 19.59 -1.18
CA SER A 430 9.25 19.63 -0.92
C SER A 430 9.88 18.24 -0.80
N GLY A 431 11.19 18.16 -0.97
CA GLY A 431 11.94 16.91 -0.81
C GLY A 431 11.50 15.84 -1.80
N VAL A 432 11.28 14.63 -1.30
CA VAL A 432 10.89 13.46 -2.13
C VAL A 432 9.53 13.62 -2.80
N ASP A 433 8.65 14.48 -2.29
CA ASP A 433 7.32 14.71 -2.83
C ASP A 433 7.31 15.63 -4.07
N LEU A 434 8.47 16.20 -4.44
CA LEU A 434 8.65 16.87 -5.74
C LEU A 434 8.56 15.88 -6.91
N GLY A 435 8.81 14.61 -6.62
CA GLY A 435 8.88 13.55 -7.62
C GLY A 435 10.21 13.51 -8.36
N GLU A 436 10.54 12.35 -8.94
CA GLU A 436 11.76 12.15 -9.71
C GLU A 436 11.53 12.50 -11.20
N PRO A 437 12.22 13.51 -11.75
CA PRO A 437 12.01 13.93 -13.13
C PRO A 437 12.32 12.83 -14.15
N SER A 438 13.42 12.10 -13.94
CA SER A 438 13.85 11.03 -14.84
C SER A 438 13.21 9.69 -14.48
N ARG A 439 12.50 9.06 -15.41
CA ARG A 439 11.95 7.72 -15.23
C ARG A 439 13.03 6.66 -15.02
N LEU A 440 14.18 6.80 -15.68
CA LEU A 440 15.30 5.88 -15.52
C LEU A 440 15.94 6.00 -14.14
N TRP A 441 16.20 7.22 -13.67
CA TRP A 441 16.68 7.44 -12.31
C TRP A 441 15.68 6.98 -11.26
N TYR A 442 14.38 7.19 -11.49
CA TYR A 442 13.34 6.67 -10.62
C TYR A 442 13.40 5.13 -10.51
N LEU A 443 13.50 4.43 -11.66
CA LEU A 443 13.66 2.97 -11.68
C LEU A 443 14.92 2.54 -10.90
N LEU A 444 16.04 3.22 -11.11
CA LEU A 444 17.28 2.92 -10.40
C LEU A 444 17.14 3.14 -8.90
N HIS A 445 16.52 4.25 -8.49
CA HIS A 445 16.33 4.58 -7.07
C HIS A 445 15.38 3.61 -6.35
N ILE A 446 14.32 3.13 -6.99
CA ILE A 446 13.40 2.15 -6.37
C ILE A 446 13.95 0.72 -6.39
N THR A 447 14.96 0.40 -7.20
CA THR A 447 15.55 -0.95 -7.29
C THR A 447 16.83 -1.09 -6.47
N ILE A 448 17.87 -0.33 -6.79
CA ILE A 448 19.21 -0.43 -6.19
C ILE A 448 19.75 0.88 -5.61
N GLY A 449 19.01 1.99 -5.75
CA GLY A 449 19.39 3.29 -5.19
C GLY A 449 18.99 3.45 -3.71
N HIS A 450 18.88 4.70 -3.26
CA HIS A 450 18.68 5.05 -1.85
C HIS A 450 17.28 4.69 -1.28
N HIS A 451 16.29 4.38 -2.13
CA HIS A 451 15.00 3.79 -1.75
C HIS A 451 14.84 2.36 -2.31
N GLY A 452 15.93 1.74 -2.71
CA GLY A 452 15.93 0.53 -3.50
C GLY A 452 15.45 -0.70 -2.73
N ILE A 453 14.67 -1.53 -3.41
CA ILE A 453 14.18 -2.81 -2.88
C ILE A 453 15.36 -3.71 -2.52
N PHE A 454 16.40 -3.75 -3.36
CA PHE A 454 17.55 -4.63 -3.17
C PHE A 454 18.68 -3.99 -2.36
N SER A 455 18.86 -2.67 -2.41
CA SER A 455 19.91 -1.99 -1.64
C SER A 455 19.59 -1.92 -0.15
N LEU A 456 18.32 -1.66 0.19
CA LEU A 456 17.88 -1.57 1.58
C LEU A 456 17.46 -2.92 2.17
N THR A 457 17.16 -3.90 1.32
CA THR A 457 16.79 -5.24 1.76
C THR A 457 17.48 -6.28 0.87
N PRO A 458 18.82 -6.42 0.95
CA PRO A 458 19.60 -7.30 0.07
C PRO A 458 19.18 -8.76 0.12
N ILE A 459 18.51 -9.21 1.18
CA ILE A 459 18.00 -10.57 1.28
C ILE A 459 17.03 -10.95 0.15
N TRP A 460 16.42 -9.96 -0.52
CA TRP A 460 15.55 -10.19 -1.69
C TRP A 460 16.28 -10.72 -2.93
N LEU A 461 17.61 -10.61 -3.00
CA LEU A 461 18.41 -11.26 -4.04
C LEU A 461 18.20 -12.79 -4.03
N PHE A 462 17.98 -13.37 -2.84
CA PHE A 462 17.66 -14.79 -2.71
C PHE A 462 16.21 -15.12 -3.11
N SER A 463 15.33 -14.15 -3.15
CA SER A 463 14.00 -14.33 -3.76
C SER A 463 14.10 -14.40 -5.29
N LEU A 464 15.02 -13.66 -5.92
CA LEU A 464 15.31 -13.80 -7.36
C LEU A 464 15.90 -15.17 -7.68
N LEU A 465 16.84 -15.65 -6.85
CA LEU A 465 17.35 -17.02 -6.97
C LEU A 465 16.20 -18.04 -6.85
N GLY A 466 15.30 -17.81 -5.89
CA GLY A 466 14.12 -18.66 -5.68
C GLY A 466 13.17 -18.68 -6.86
N ILE A 467 12.95 -17.55 -7.54
CA ILE A 467 12.17 -17.48 -8.78
C ILE A 467 12.82 -18.35 -9.86
N ALA A 468 14.15 -18.23 -10.05
CA ALA A 468 14.88 -19.01 -11.05
C ALA A 468 14.81 -20.53 -10.77
N VAL A 469 14.85 -20.93 -9.50
CA VAL A 469 14.68 -22.32 -9.09
C VAL A 469 13.23 -22.78 -9.28
N ALA A 470 12.25 -21.95 -8.87
CA ALA A 470 10.83 -22.26 -8.95
C ALA A 470 10.35 -22.52 -10.39
N TRP A 471 10.93 -21.87 -11.39
CA TRP A 471 10.60 -22.14 -12.81
C TRP A 471 10.94 -23.55 -13.27
N ARG A 472 11.92 -24.20 -12.61
CA ARG A 472 12.36 -25.58 -12.91
C ARG A 472 11.82 -26.59 -11.89
N ASP A 473 11.03 -26.12 -10.91
CA ASP A 473 10.47 -26.99 -9.87
C ASP A 473 9.40 -27.93 -10.46
N PRO A 474 9.42 -29.22 -10.14
CA PRO A 474 8.40 -30.17 -10.59
C PRO A 474 7.02 -29.84 -10.00
N ASP A 475 6.93 -29.22 -8.81
CA ASP A 475 5.68 -28.79 -8.22
C ASP A 475 5.17 -27.51 -8.92
N PRO A 476 4.07 -27.58 -9.68
CA PRO A 476 3.57 -26.46 -10.47
C PRO A 476 3.19 -25.24 -9.64
N ILE A 477 2.97 -25.40 -8.33
CA ILE A 477 2.59 -24.28 -7.46
C ILE A 477 3.71 -23.25 -7.33
N TRP A 478 4.97 -23.70 -7.23
CA TRP A 478 6.12 -22.79 -7.16
C TRP A 478 6.28 -21.99 -8.43
N ARG A 479 6.14 -22.65 -9.57
CA ARG A 479 6.21 -21.99 -10.88
C ARG A 479 5.11 -20.95 -11.05
N ARG A 480 3.86 -21.27 -10.66
CA ARG A 480 2.74 -20.33 -10.72
C ARG A 480 2.91 -19.14 -9.76
N LEU A 481 3.39 -19.37 -8.53
CA LEU A 481 3.70 -18.31 -7.59
C LEU A 481 4.85 -17.41 -8.08
N ALA A 482 5.87 -17.98 -8.74
CA ALA A 482 6.93 -17.21 -9.37
C ALA A 482 6.39 -16.32 -10.49
N TYR A 483 5.54 -16.86 -11.40
CA TYR A 483 4.87 -16.05 -12.42
C TYR A 483 4.01 -14.95 -11.81
N LEU A 484 3.24 -15.26 -10.76
CA LEU A 484 2.43 -14.27 -10.05
C LEU A 484 3.30 -13.11 -9.52
N LEU A 485 4.38 -13.42 -8.81
CA LEU A 485 5.28 -12.40 -8.26
C LEU A 485 5.94 -11.56 -9.34
N VAL A 486 6.47 -12.20 -10.39
CA VAL A 486 7.15 -11.50 -11.51
C VAL A 486 6.16 -10.58 -12.22
N THR A 487 4.96 -11.09 -12.55
CA THR A 487 3.92 -10.28 -13.22
C THR A 487 3.52 -9.09 -12.37
N LEU A 488 3.26 -9.29 -11.07
CA LEU A 488 2.92 -8.21 -10.15
C LEU A 488 4.05 -7.18 -10.03
N THR A 489 5.30 -7.63 -9.93
CA THR A 489 6.46 -6.74 -9.86
C THR A 489 6.55 -5.87 -11.11
N ILE A 490 6.41 -6.46 -12.30
CA ILE A 490 6.45 -5.74 -13.57
C ILE A 490 5.29 -4.72 -13.63
N VAL A 491 4.06 -5.15 -13.32
CA VAL A 491 2.88 -4.27 -13.33
C VAL A 491 3.08 -3.09 -12.39
N LEU A 492 3.56 -3.30 -11.18
CA LEU A 492 3.80 -2.24 -10.20
C LEU A 492 4.89 -1.28 -10.65
N ILE A 493 6.04 -1.80 -11.08
CA ILE A 493 7.15 -0.96 -11.55
C ILE A 493 6.70 -0.10 -12.72
N LEU A 494 6.03 -0.69 -13.72
CA LEU A 494 5.50 0.05 -14.86
C LEU A 494 4.46 1.09 -14.42
N PHE A 495 3.51 0.71 -13.54
CA PHE A 495 2.51 1.64 -13.03
C PHE A 495 3.15 2.89 -12.42
N TYR A 496 4.14 2.73 -11.54
CA TYR A 496 4.76 3.88 -10.86
C TYR A 496 5.72 4.67 -11.76
N ILE A 497 6.44 4.06 -12.68
CA ILE A 497 7.30 4.75 -13.65
C ILE A 497 6.49 5.68 -14.57
N PHE A 498 5.28 5.24 -14.96
CA PHE A 498 4.43 6.01 -15.86
C PHE A 498 3.50 7.00 -15.17
N ARG A 499 3.56 7.10 -13.85
CA ARG A 499 2.81 8.15 -13.12
C ARG A 499 3.29 9.56 -13.49
N PRO A 500 2.42 10.58 -13.34
CA PRO A 500 2.82 11.99 -13.42
C PRO A 500 3.99 12.31 -12.49
N LEU A 501 4.74 13.38 -12.78
CA LEU A 501 5.93 13.78 -12.01
C LEU A 501 5.65 13.86 -10.51
N ALA A 502 4.60 14.55 -10.10
CA ALA A 502 4.23 14.71 -8.70
C ALA A 502 3.95 13.39 -7.94
N ASP A 503 3.65 12.33 -8.65
CA ASP A 503 3.36 11.01 -8.08
C ASP A 503 4.54 10.03 -8.20
N ARG A 504 5.65 10.42 -8.85
CA ARG A 504 6.87 9.61 -8.93
C ARG A 504 7.75 9.82 -7.70
N ASN A 505 7.21 9.52 -6.53
CA ASN A 505 7.93 9.50 -5.26
C ASN A 505 8.00 8.06 -4.71
N TYR A 506 8.49 7.89 -3.50
CA TYR A 506 8.76 6.56 -2.91
C TYR A 506 7.72 6.16 -1.85
N GLY A 507 6.61 6.89 -1.78
CA GLY A 507 5.58 6.77 -0.75
C GLY A 507 5.78 7.76 0.40
N GLY A 508 6.38 8.94 0.13
CA GLY A 508 6.74 9.97 1.11
C GLY A 508 8.14 9.80 1.67
N VAL A 509 8.44 10.45 2.79
CA VAL A 509 9.77 10.54 3.42
C VAL A 509 10.23 9.24 4.10
N ALA A 510 9.54 8.12 3.88
CA ALA A 510 9.88 6.83 4.48
C ALA A 510 11.07 6.17 3.80
N SER A 511 11.84 5.36 4.54
CA SER A 511 12.85 4.48 3.97
C SER A 511 12.19 3.42 3.08
N GLY A 512 12.81 3.15 1.93
CA GLY A 512 12.40 2.12 0.99
C GLY A 512 11.21 2.50 0.10
N PHE A 513 11.03 1.70 -0.94
CA PHE A 513 9.90 1.82 -1.87
C PHE A 513 8.65 1.21 -1.21
N ARG A 514 7.99 2.01 -0.38
CA ARG A 514 6.92 1.59 0.53
C ARG A 514 5.74 0.92 -0.17
N TRP A 515 5.42 1.34 -1.37
CA TRP A 515 4.32 0.79 -2.17
C TRP A 515 4.53 -0.66 -2.64
N PHE A 516 5.75 -1.20 -2.40
CA PHE A 516 6.09 -2.58 -2.72
C PHE A 516 5.93 -3.53 -1.52
N PHE A 517 5.74 -3.02 -0.31
CA PHE A 517 5.79 -3.83 0.93
C PHE A 517 4.71 -4.89 1.04
N TRP A 518 3.55 -4.68 0.43
CA TRP A 518 2.51 -5.70 0.40
C TRP A 518 2.87 -6.95 -0.43
N LEU A 519 3.90 -6.90 -1.27
CA LEU A 519 4.47 -8.06 -1.98
C LEU A 519 5.47 -8.87 -1.13
N THR A 520 5.87 -8.39 0.04
CA THR A 520 6.80 -9.08 0.95
C THR A 520 6.46 -10.56 1.16
N PRO A 521 5.18 -10.98 1.33
CA PRO A 521 4.85 -12.40 1.48
C PRO A 521 5.30 -13.26 0.31
N LEU A 522 5.10 -12.77 -0.91
CA LEU A 522 5.48 -13.50 -2.13
C LEU A 522 7.00 -13.58 -2.28
N LEU A 523 7.72 -12.49 -1.94
CA LEU A 523 9.18 -12.49 -1.92
C LEU A 523 9.73 -13.51 -0.90
N LEU A 524 9.17 -13.55 0.30
CA LEU A 524 9.56 -14.52 1.33
C LEU A 524 9.26 -15.97 0.90
N LEU A 525 8.12 -16.22 0.24
CA LEU A 525 7.78 -17.54 -0.26
C LEU A 525 8.76 -18.03 -1.32
N MET A 526 9.28 -17.15 -2.18
CA MET A 526 10.29 -17.52 -3.16
C MET A 526 11.64 -17.88 -2.54
N GLN A 527 11.93 -17.51 -1.30
CA GLN A 527 13.13 -17.99 -0.63
C GLN A 527 13.06 -19.48 -0.28
N ILE A 528 11.88 -20.07 -0.17
CA ILE A 528 11.73 -21.50 0.13
C ILE A 528 12.44 -22.37 -0.92
N PRO A 529 12.14 -22.28 -2.23
CA PRO A 529 12.87 -23.04 -3.26
C PRO A 529 14.36 -22.66 -3.33
N ALA A 530 14.75 -21.40 -3.05
CA ALA A 530 16.15 -20.99 -3.04
C ALA A 530 17.02 -21.80 -2.07
N TRP A 531 16.46 -22.22 -0.94
CA TRP A 531 17.18 -22.98 0.07
C TRP A 531 17.67 -24.35 -0.42
N GLY A 532 17.06 -24.91 -1.46
CA GLY A 532 17.55 -26.11 -2.11
C GLY A 532 18.97 -25.93 -2.68
N VAL A 533 19.32 -24.74 -3.13
CA VAL A 533 20.63 -24.36 -3.67
C VAL A 533 21.54 -23.75 -2.60
N ILE A 534 21.02 -22.80 -1.79
CA ILE A 534 21.78 -22.08 -0.76
C ILE A 534 22.53 -23.04 0.14
N ARG A 535 21.87 -24.07 0.68
CA ARG A 535 22.44 -25.02 1.63
C ARG A 535 23.56 -25.90 1.07
N ARG A 536 23.72 -25.97 -0.25
CA ARG A 536 24.76 -26.79 -0.93
C ARG A 536 26.07 -26.02 -1.15
N SER A 537 26.06 -24.71 -0.95
CA SER A 537 27.20 -23.84 -1.19
C SER A 537 27.49 -23.01 0.06
N MET A 538 28.68 -23.19 0.63
CA MET A 538 29.14 -22.35 1.76
C MET A 538 29.19 -20.88 1.37
N PHE A 539 29.57 -20.58 0.12
CA PHE A 539 29.57 -19.22 -0.41
C PHE A 539 28.16 -18.61 -0.38
N LEU A 540 27.15 -19.32 -0.91
CA LEU A 540 25.76 -18.82 -0.92
C LEU A 540 25.19 -18.70 0.49
N LEU A 541 25.54 -19.61 1.39
CA LEU A 541 25.11 -19.55 2.79
C LEU A 541 25.71 -18.34 3.51
N SER A 542 27.01 -18.09 3.31
CA SER A 542 27.69 -16.91 3.87
C SER A 542 27.11 -15.60 3.27
N LEU A 543 26.91 -15.56 1.96
CA LEU A 543 26.33 -14.41 1.29
C LEU A 543 24.89 -14.16 1.77
N TRP A 544 24.09 -15.21 1.97
CA TRP A 544 22.75 -15.09 2.55
C TRP A 544 22.81 -14.48 3.96
N GLY A 545 23.75 -14.94 4.81
CA GLY A 545 23.95 -14.38 6.14
C GLY A 545 24.32 -12.90 6.13
N ILE A 546 25.23 -12.50 5.23
CA ILE A 546 25.62 -11.09 5.04
C ILE A 546 24.41 -10.26 4.60
N CYS A 547 23.69 -10.73 3.56
CA CYS A 547 22.50 -10.04 3.06
C CYS A 547 21.42 -9.91 4.14
N LEU A 548 21.23 -10.93 4.99
CA LEU A 548 20.29 -10.86 6.10
C LEU A 548 20.70 -9.80 7.13
N ILE A 549 21.98 -9.80 7.56
CA ILE A 549 22.49 -8.79 8.49
C ILE A 549 22.28 -7.39 7.95
N LEU A 550 22.64 -7.15 6.68
CA LEU A 550 22.45 -5.85 6.03
C LEU A 550 20.96 -5.47 5.87
N SER A 551 20.06 -6.44 5.82
CA SER A 551 18.60 -6.18 5.73
C SER A 551 17.98 -5.89 7.10
N ILE A 552 18.63 -6.30 8.20
CA ILE A 552 18.20 -6.04 9.57
C ILE A 552 18.67 -4.68 10.06
N TYR A 553 19.89 -4.29 9.65
CA TYR A 553 20.52 -3.01 10.01
C TYR A 553 19.89 -1.84 9.27
#